data_63032110d84cc2b5b504fb5de3c39285
#
_entry.id   63032110d84cc2b5b504fb5de3c39285
#
_cell.length_a   1.000
_cell.length_b   1.000
_cell.length_c   1.000
_cell.angle_alpha   90.00
_cell.angle_beta   90.00
_cell.angle_gamma   90.00
#
_symmetry.space_group_name_H-M   'P 1'
#
loop_
_entity.id
_entity.type
_entity.pdbx_description
1 polymer ?
#
loop_
_entity_poly.entity_id
_entity_poly.type
_entity_poly.pdbx_seq_one_letter_code
_entity_poly.pdbx_strand_id
1 'polypeptide(L)'
;QEYDKICGAMTVEHDGEEKTMPMMGKYFESADRTVREEAWRKVAKRRLEDAEKISSIYDEMVQKRQKVAANAGFENFIGYAFKSKHRFDYTPEMCSEFHDAVEKHVMPFVAKLDATRKEQLDLEELRPWDLAVDPKNRPALEPFQGGKDLVGKSQKVFDKLSPELSQFFASMGDGSNTSGTANGAMLDLDSRKGKAPGGYLYFR
;
A
#
# COMPACT_ATOMS: atom_id res chain seq x y z
N GLN A 1 -4.57 -12.07 10.77
CA GLN A 1 -3.48 -12.27 11.75
C GLN A 1 -2.38 -13.21 11.22
N GLU A 2 -2.70 -14.48 10.80
CA GLU A 2 -1.65 -15.41 10.32
C GLU A 2 -1.04 -14.94 8.99
N TYR A 3 -1.84 -14.51 8.03
CA TYR A 3 -1.38 -13.89 6.79
C TYR A 3 -0.46 -12.69 7.06
N ASP A 4 -0.88 -11.78 7.95
CA ASP A 4 -0.10 -10.57 8.28
C ASP A 4 1.24 -10.94 8.95
N LYS A 5 1.24 -12.00 9.80
CA LYS A 5 2.45 -12.51 10.42
C LYS A 5 3.43 -13.07 9.39
N ILE A 6 2.93 -13.84 8.41
CA ILE A 6 3.76 -14.37 7.33
C ILE A 6 4.33 -13.22 6.50
N CYS A 7 3.49 -12.31 6.03
CA CYS A 7 3.92 -11.20 5.19
C CYS A 7 4.87 -10.24 5.93
N GLY A 8 4.61 -9.98 7.21
CA GLY A 8 5.46 -9.12 8.05
C GLY A 8 6.83 -9.72 8.37
N ALA A 9 6.96 -11.04 8.32
CA ALA A 9 8.23 -11.74 8.54
C ALA A 9 9.07 -11.91 7.27
N MET A 10 8.56 -11.49 6.09
CA MET A 10 9.30 -11.62 4.83
C MET A 10 10.45 -10.63 4.78
N THR A 11 11.67 -11.16 4.63
CA THR A 11 12.89 -10.38 4.43
C THR A 11 13.68 -10.92 3.24
N VAL A 12 14.56 -10.09 2.70
CA VAL A 12 15.43 -10.39 1.57
C VAL A 12 16.84 -9.90 1.89
N GLU A 13 17.84 -10.73 1.64
CA GLU A 13 19.23 -10.29 1.67
C GLU A 13 19.56 -9.50 0.39
N HIS A 14 19.97 -8.23 0.56
CA HIS A 14 20.34 -7.35 -0.53
C HIS A 14 21.41 -6.34 -0.07
N ASP A 15 22.48 -6.19 -0.85
CA ASP A 15 23.66 -5.37 -0.51
C ASP A 15 24.32 -5.77 0.83
N GLY A 16 24.34 -7.08 1.15
CA GLY A 16 24.94 -7.60 2.38
C GLY A 16 24.13 -7.32 3.66
N GLU A 17 22.89 -6.88 3.53
CA GLU A 17 22.00 -6.59 4.64
C GLU A 17 20.65 -7.29 4.46
N GLU A 18 20.04 -7.68 5.56
CA GLU A 18 18.65 -8.16 5.59
C GLU A 18 17.70 -6.96 5.50
N LYS A 19 16.84 -6.95 4.48
CA LYS A 19 15.90 -5.87 4.20
C LYS A 19 14.46 -6.39 4.21
N THR A 20 13.56 -5.59 4.76
CA THR A 20 12.12 -5.88 4.69
C THR A 20 11.57 -5.62 3.27
N MET A 21 10.40 -6.18 2.95
CA MET A 21 9.75 -5.96 1.65
C MET A 21 9.58 -4.46 1.30
N PRO A 22 9.12 -3.59 2.22
CA PRO A 22 9.05 -2.15 1.96
C PRO A 22 10.41 -1.50 1.67
N MET A 23 11.48 -1.92 2.35
CA MET A 23 12.82 -1.38 2.10
C MET A 23 13.36 -1.72 0.70
N MET A 24 12.88 -2.81 0.09
CA MET A 24 13.24 -3.17 -1.28
C MET A 24 12.62 -2.23 -2.33
N GLY A 25 11.56 -1.50 -1.98
CA GLY A 25 10.84 -0.61 -2.89
C GLY A 25 11.74 0.43 -3.57
N LYS A 26 12.69 1.01 -2.85
CA LYS A 26 13.61 2.01 -3.40
C LYS A 26 14.48 1.50 -4.57
N TYR A 27 14.79 0.21 -4.58
CA TYR A 27 15.60 -0.38 -5.64
C TYR A 27 14.82 -0.56 -6.94
N PHE A 28 13.49 -0.61 -6.88
CA PHE A 28 12.63 -0.68 -8.08
C PHE A 28 12.59 0.65 -8.86
N GLU A 29 13.01 1.73 -8.25
CA GLU A 29 13.08 3.06 -8.85
C GLU A 29 14.51 3.40 -9.34
N SER A 30 15.49 2.51 -9.14
CA SER A 30 16.87 2.72 -9.58
C SER A 30 16.93 3.00 -11.10
N ALA A 31 17.81 3.92 -11.51
CA ALA A 31 18.11 4.15 -12.92
C ALA A 31 18.74 2.93 -13.59
N ASP A 32 19.53 2.14 -12.84
CA ASP A 32 20.14 0.91 -13.32
C ASP A 32 19.09 -0.23 -13.39
N ARG A 33 18.83 -0.69 -14.62
CA ARG A 33 17.86 -1.77 -14.87
C ARG A 33 18.27 -3.09 -14.21
N THR A 34 19.56 -3.38 -14.14
CA THR A 34 20.06 -4.62 -13.53
C THR A 34 19.74 -4.67 -12.03
N VAL A 35 19.92 -3.53 -11.34
CA VAL A 35 19.55 -3.38 -9.93
C VAL A 35 18.05 -3.59 -9.72
N ARG A 36 17.21 -2.99 -10.59
CA ARG A 36 15.75 -3.16 -10.51
C ARG A 36 15.33 -4.62 -10.70
N GLU A 37 15.87 -5.27 -11.74
CA GLU A 37 15.57 -6.67 -12.04
C GLU A 37 15.99 -7.60 -10.90
N GLU A 38 17.22 -7.44 -10.38
CA GLU A 38 17.72 -8.25 -9.27
C GLU A 38 16.83 -8.10 -8.02
N ALA A 39 16.53 -6.87 -7.65
CA ALA A 39 15.69 -6.58 -6.49
C ALA A 39 14.28 -7.16 -6.65
N TRP A 40 13.68 -7.01 -7.84
CA TRP A 40 12.35 -7.54 -8.13
C TRP A 40 12.33 -9.06 -8.07
N ARG A 41 13.32 -9.74 -8.68
CA ARG A 41 13.42 -11.20 -8.69
C ARG A 41 13.61 -11.76 -7.27
N LYS A 42 14.44 -11.12 -6.45
CA LYS A 42 14.62 -11.51 -5.04
C LYS A 42 13.31 -11.41 -4.26
N VAL A 43 12.59 -10.31 -4.39
CA VAL A 43 11.28 -10.10 -3.74
C VAL A 43 10.24 -11.10 -4.24
N ALA A 44 10.16 -11.32 -5.55
CA ALA A 44 9.22 -12.28 -6.14
C ALA A 44 9.52 -13.71 -5.65
N LYS A 45 10.78 -14.12 -5.68
CA LYS A 45 11.21 -15.43 -5.15
C LYS A 45 10.81 -15.61 -3.69
N ARG A 46 11.12 -14.62 -2.83
CA ARG A 46 10.79 -14.70 -1.41
C ARG A 46 9.28 -14.83 -1.16
N ARG A 47 8.47 -14.11 -1.91
CA ARG A 47 7.00 -14.21 -1.81
C ARG A 47 6.49 -15.59 -2.22
N LEU A 48 7.08 -16.19 -3.25
CA LEU A 48 6.71 -17.53 -3.73
C LEU A 48 7.04 -18.63 -2.74
N GLU A 49 8.01 -18.46 -1.85
CA GLU A 49 8.34 -19.43 -0.81
C GLU A 49 7.18 -19.72 0.14
N ASP A 50 6.30 -18.75 0.39
CA ASP A 50 5.12 -18.88 1.23
C ASP A 50 3.81 -19.06 0.42
N ALA A 51 3.86 -19.23 -0.90
CA ALA A 51 2.69 -19.22 -1.77
C ALA A 51 1.66 -20.30 -1.38
N GLU A 52 2.09 -21.54 -1.13
CA GLU A 52 1.21 -22.65 -0.74
C GLU A 52 0.51 -22.36 0.61
N LYS A 53 1.27 -21.87 1.58
CA LYS A 53 0.74 -21.53 2.90
C LYS A 53 -0.28 -20.40 2.83
N ILE A 54 0.00 -19.36 2.04
CA ILE A 54 -0.90 -18.24 1.83
C ILE A 54 -2.17 -18.71 1.10
N SER A 55 -2.03 -19.57 0.08
CA SER A 55 -3.16 -20.16 -0.64
C SER A 55 -4.04 -20.98 0.29
N SER A 56 -3.47 -21.82 1.14
CA SER A 56 -4.21 -22.61 2.14
C SER A 56 -5.00 -21.72 3.11
N ILE A 57 -4.39 -20.62 3.60
CA ILE A 57 -5.08 -19.63 4.45
C ILE A 57 -6.26 -19.01 3.69
N TYR A 58 -6.09 -18.70 2.41
CA TYR A 58 -7.15 -18.14 1.59
C TYR A 58 -8.31 -19.11 1.40
N ASP A 59 -8.04 -20.39 1.12
CA ASP A 59 -9.04 -21.42 0.98
C ASP A 59 -9.85 -21.60 2.27
N GLU A 60 -9.19 -21.64 3.42
CA GLU A 60 -9.88 -21.64 4.71
C GLU A 60 -10.76 -20.39 4.92
N MET A 61 -10.28 -19.22 4.51
CA MET A 61 -11.09 -17.98 4.60
C MET A 61 -12.34 -18.07 3.72
N VAL A 62 -12.23 -18.61 2.50
CA VAL A 62 -13.38 -18.83 1.61
C VAL A 62 -14.42 -19.73 2.27
N GLN A 63 -13.99 -20.88 2.81
CA GLN A 63 -14.88 -21.80 3.50
C GLN A 63 -15.59 -21.17 4.71
N LYS A 64 -14.83 -20.44 5.55
CA LYS A 64 -15.38 -19.73 6.70
C LYS A 64 -16.39 -18.66 6.30
N ARG A 65 -16.11 -17.91 5.24
CA ARG A 65 -17.02 -16.88 4.70
C ARG A 65 -18.31 -17.49 4.16
N GLN A 66 -18.23 -18.61 3.43
CA GLN A 66 -19.43 -19.32 2.98
C GLN A 66 -20.28 -19.81 4.16
N LYS A 67 -19.64 -20.34 5.21
CA LYS A 67 -20.36 -20.72 6.43
C LYS A 67 -21.03 -19.53 7.13
N VAL A 68 -20.38 -18.38 7.18
CA VAL A 68 -20.97 -17.14 7.71
C VAL A 68 -22.21 -16.74 6.91
N ALA A 69 -22.12 -16.76 5.58
CA ALA A 69 -23.26 -16.45 4.70
C ALA A 69 -24.43 -17.42 4.93
N ALA A 70 -24.16 -18.72 4.91
CA ALA A 70 -25.18 -19.75 5.14
C ALA A 70 -25.86 -19.61 6.53
N ASN A 71 -25.10 -19.37 7.59
CA ASN A 71 -25.63 -19.14 8.94
C ASN A 71 -26.53 -17.88 9.02
N ALA A 72 -26.28 -16.91 8.17
CA ALA A 72 -27.08 -15.69 8.06
C ALA A 72 -28.24 -15.79 7.06
N GLY A 73 -28.49 -16.96 6.47
CA GLY A 73 -29.57 -17.20 5.51
C GLY A 73 -29.29 -16.69 4.10
N PHE A 74 -28.02 -16.48 3.72
CA PHE A 74 -27.64 -16.10 2.35
C PHE A 74 -27.13 -17.29 1.57
N GLU A 75 -27.40 -17.29 0.27
CA GLU A 75 -26.93 -18.32 -0.66
C GLU A 75 -25.40 -18.32 -0.79
N ASN A 76 -24.78 -17.14 -0.78
CA ASN A 76 -23.34 -16.95 -0.91
C ASN A 76 -22.84 -15.75 -0.12
N PHE A 77 -21.51 -15.65 -0.02
CA PHE A 77 -20.89 -14.58 0.75
C PHE A 77 -21.02 -13.19 0.10
N ILE A 78 -21.27 -13.10 -1.22
CA ILE A 78 -21.42 -11.80 -1.90
C ILE A 78 -22.68 -11.10 -1.39
N GLY A 79 -23.82 -11.79 -1.38
CA GLY A 79 -25.09 -11.24 -0.87
C GLY A 79 -24.99 -10.83 0.60
N TYR A 80 -24.37 -11.66 1.44
CA TYR A 80 -24.08 -11.32 2.84
C TYR A 80 -23.18 -10.08 2.95
N ALA A 81 -22.09 -10.02 2.19
CA ALA A 81 -21.12 -8.93 2.27
C ALA A 81 -21.71 -7.59 1.82
N PHE A 82 -22.56 -7.58 0.79
CA PHE A 82 -23.28 -6.37 0.37
C PHE A 82 -24.18 -5.83 1.49
N LYS A 83 -24.96 -6.68 2.12
CA LYS A 83 -25.82 -6.30 3.27
C LYS A 83 -25.00 -5.84 4.47
N SER A 84 -23.98 -6.60 4.88
CA SER A 84 -23.18 -6.30 6.07
C SER A 84 -22.34 -5.03 5.93
N LYS A 85 -21.99 -4.65 4.69
CA LYS A 85 -21.26 -3.42 4.38
C LYS A 85 -22.15 -2.25 3.98
N HIS A 86 -23.47 -2.37 4.16
CA HIS A 86 -24.44 -1.34 3.82
C HIS A 86 -24.37 -0.85 2.37
N ARG A 87 -24.10 -1.78 1.43
CA ARG A 87 -24.06 -1.48 -0.01
C ARG A 87 -25.44 -1.67 -0.58
N PHE A 88 -26.27 -0.64 -0.54
CA PHE A 88 -27.69 -0.70 -0.95
C PHE A 88 -28.00 0.07 -2.23
N ASP A 89 -27.07 0.89 -2.69
CA ASP A 89 -27.20 1.80 -3.82
C ASP A 89 -26.64 1.24 -5.13
N TYR A 90 -26.00 0.07 -5.09
CA TYR A 90 -25.52 -0.66 -6.26
C TYR A 90 -25.52 -2.16 -6.01
N THR A 91 -25.46 -2.96 -7.07
CA THR A 91 -25.56 -4.42 -7.03
C THR A 91 -24.27 -5.11 -7.43
N PRO A 92 -24.10 -6.43 -7.13
CA PRO A 92 -22.97 -7.22 -7.64
C PRO A 92 -22.85 -7.20 -9.16
N GLU A 93 -24.01 -7.20 -9.88
CA GLU A 93 -24.08 -7.17 -11.34
C GLU A 93 -23.50 -5.85 -11.87
N MET A 94 -23.87 -4.71 -11.25
CA MET A 94 -23.28 -3.40 -11.61
C MET A 94 -21.77 -3.36 -11.37
N CYS A 95 -21.26 -4.10 -10.37
CA CYS A 95 -19.80 -4.25 -10.19
C CYS A 95 -19.17 -5.04 -11.33
N SER A 96 -19.85 -6.09 -11.82
CA SER A 96 -19.39 -6.87 -12.99
C SER A 96 -19.36 -6.02 -14.25
N GLU A 97 -20.43 -5.27 -14.52
CA GLU A 97 -20.50 -4.32 -15.64
C GLU A 97 -19.39 -3.26 -15.58
N PHE A 98 -19.05 -2.80 -14.37
CA PHE A 98 -17.91 -1.90 -14.18
C PHE A 98 -16.58 -2.57 -14.54
N HIS A 99 -16.37 -3.83 -14.16
CA HIS A 99 -15.17 -4.59 -14.54
C HIS A 99 -15.06 -4.74 -16.06
N ASP A 100 -16.16 -5.09 -16.72
CA ASP A 100 -16.23 -5.21 -18.19
C ASP A 100 -15.92 -3.86 -18.88
N ALA A 101 -16.43 -2.76 -18.32
CA ALA A 101 -16.14 -1.42 -18.81
C ALA A 101 -14.65 -1.04 -18.64
N VAL A 102 -14.04 -1.43 -17.50
CA VAL A 102 -12.59 -1.23 -17.28
C VAL A 102 -11.78 -2.02 -18.29
N GLU A 103 -12.08 -3.32 -18.47
CA GLU A 103 -11.40 -4.15 -19.46
C GLU A 103 -11.50 -3.56 -20.88
N LYS A 104 -12.69 -3.17 -21.28
CA LYS A 104 -12.97 -2.66 -22.63
C LYS A 104 -12.38 -1.27 -22.90
N HIS A 105 -12.42 -0.38 -21.92
CA HIS A 105 -12.12 1.05 -22.15
C HIS A 105 -10.83 1.52 -21.48
N VAL A 106 -10.46 0.97 -20.32
CA VAL A 106 -9.28 1.41 -19.58
C VAL A 106 -8.05 0.61 -19.98
N MET A 107 -8.15 -0.72 -20.13
CA MET A 107 -7.01 -1.55 -20.47
C MET A 107 -6.33 -1.19 -21.81
N PRO A 108 -7.07 -0.83 -22.90
CA PRO A 108 -6.43 -0.33 -24.11
C PRO A 108 -5.68 0.99 -23.93
N PHE A 109 -6.12 1.83 -22.98
CA PHE A 109 -5.40 3.05 -22.64
C PHE A 109 -4.12 2.75 -21.83
N VAL A 110 -4.19 1.83 -20.86
CA VAL A 110 -2.99 1.36 -20.12
C VAL A 110 -1.95 0.80 -21.08
N ALA A 111 -2.38 -0.04 -22.05
CA ALA A 111 -1.46 -0.57 -23.07
C ALA A 111 -0.74 0.50 -23.88
N LYS A 112 -1.40 1.64 -24.18
CA LYS A 112 -0.75 2.79 -24.84
C LYS A 112 0.28 3.48 -23.92
N LEU A 113 -0.03 3.61 -22.63
CA LEU A 113 0.92 4.17 -21.65
C LEU A 113 2.15 3.27 -21.52
N ASP A 114 1.95 1.95 -21.47
CA ASP A 114 3.05 0.98 -21.41
C ASP A 114 3.91 0.99 -22.68
N ALA A 115 3.30 1.11 -23.86
CA ALA A 115 4.02 1.27 -25.11
C ALA A 115 4.88 2.56 -25.11
N THR A 116 4.31 3.67 -24.67
CA THR A 116 5.04 4.94 -24.52
C THR A 116 6.18 4.83 -23.52
N ARG A 117 5.96 4.16 -22.38
CA ARG A 117 7.00 3.91 -21.38
C ARG A 117 8.14 3.07 -21.96
N LYS A 118 7.79 2.01 -22.68
CA LYS A 118 8.76 1.13 -23.37
C LYS A 118 9.65 1.93 -24.31
N GLU A 119 9.07 2.81 -25.14
CA GLU A 119 9.80 3.69 -26.06
C GLU A 119 10.70 4.68 -25.31
N GLN A 120 10.19 5.33 -24.25
CA GLN A 120 10.96 6.28 -23.46
C GLN A 120 12.14 5.66 -22.72
N LEU A 121 12.05 4.40 -22.35
CA LEU A 121 13.11 3.65 -21.69
C LEU A 121 14.05 2.93 -22.67
N ASP A 122 13.80 3.03 -23.97
CA ASP A 122 14.56 2.35 -25.06
C ASP A 122 14.68 0.84 -24.81
N LEU A 123 13.56 0.17 -24.56
CA LEU A 123 13.50 -1.25 -24.24
C LEU A 123 12.89 -2.05 -25.39
N GLU A 124 13.41 -3.24 -25.64
CA GLU A 124 12.78 -4.21 -26.55
C GLU A 124 11.49 -4.79 -25.94
N GLU A 125 11.48 -4.98 -24.61
CA GLU A 125 10.36 -5.52 -23.86
C GLU A 125 10.25 -4.85 -22.48
N LEU A 126 9.03 -4.40 -22.15
CA LEU A 126 8.72 -3.87 -20.83
C LEU A 126 8.50 -5.02 -19.85
N ARG A 127 9.20 -5.00 -18.75
CA ARG A 127 9.10 -6.01 -17.69
C ARG A 127 8.53 -5.40 -16.40
N PRO A 128 8.06 -6.21 -15.43
CA PRO A 128 7.49 -5.69 -14.18
C PRO A 128 8.42 -4.74 -13.41
N TRP A 129 9.73 -4.93 -13.49
CA TRP A 129 10.74 -4.06 -12.86
C TRP A 129 10.99 -2.75 -13.62
N ASP A 130 10.35 -2.54 -14.76
CA ASP A 130 10.47 -1.31 -15.54
C ASP A 130 9.30 -0.34 -15.28
N LEU A 131 8.32 -0.73 -14.46
CA LEU A 131 7.09 0.04 -14.25
C LEU A 131 7.24 1.19 -13.24
N ALA A 132 8.16 1.07 -12.26
CA ALA A 132 8.32 2.05 -11.19
C ALA A 132 9.36 3.14 -11.50
N VAL A 133 10.33 2.89 -12.38
CA VAL A 133 11.39 3.84 -12.72
C VAL A 133 10.83 5.07 -13.46
N ASP A 134 11.41 6.24 -13.20
CA ASP A 134 11.11 7.43 -14.01
C ASP A 134 11.71 7.30 -15.42
N PRO A 135 10.88 7.28 -16.49
CA PRO A 135 11.38 7.13 -17.86
C PRO A 135 12.33 8.26 -18.30
N LYS A 136 12.26 9.41 -17.63
CA LYS A 136 13.15 10.57 -17.91
C LYS A 136 14.42 10.55 -17.06
N ASN A 137 14.63 9.48 -16.29
CA ASN A 137 15.78 9.31 -15.42
C ASN A 137 16.05 10.50 -14.47
N ARG A 138 14.98 11.17 -14.02
CA ARG A 138 15.09 12.24 -13.04
C ARG A 138 15.41 11.65 -11.67
N PRO A 139 16.25 12.32 -10.85
CA PRO A 139 16.52 11.85 -9.50
C PRO A 139 15.23 11.83 -8.67
N ALA A 140 15.14 10.87 -7.77
CA ALA A 140 14.06 10.81 -6.80
C ALA A 140 14.01 12.11 -5.97
N LEU A 141 12.79 12.55 -5.64
CA LEU A 141 12.63 13.68 -4.72
C LEU A 141 13.03 13.24 -3.30
N GLU A 142 13.93 13.97 -2.69
CA GLU A 142 14.35 13.77 -1.30
C GLU A 142 13.87 14.96 -0.43
N PRO A 143 12.56 15.03 -0.14
CA PRO A 143 11.96 16.18 0.54
C PRO A 143 12.40 16.29 2.00
N PHE A 144 12.94 15.22 2.60
CA PHE A 144 13.42 15.20 4.00
C PHE A 144 14.55 14.21 4.20
N GLN A 145 15.34 14.44 5.26
CA GLN A 145 16.43 13.58 5.70
C GLN A 145 16.13 13.02 7.10
N GLY A 146 15.54 11.80 7.13
CA GLY A 146 15.16 11.12 8.36
C GLY A 146 13.91 11.69 9.06
N GLY A 147 13.49 11.01 10.14
CA GLY A 147 12.21 11.28 10.80
C GLY A 147 12.10 12.66 11.43
N LYS A 148 13.16 13.18 12.04
CA LYS A 148 13.16 14.52 12.65
C LYS A 148 12.94 15.63 11.64
N ASP A 149 13.59 15.54 10.48
CA ASP A 149 13.43 16.53 9.41
C ASP A 149 12.03 16.44 8.79
N LEU A 150 11.51 15.21 8.60
CA LEU A 150 10.13 14.99 8.17
C LEU A 150 9.13 15.67 9.11
N VAL A 151 9.22 15.41 10.42
CA VAL A 151 8.31 16.01 11.41
C VAL A 151 8.44 17.53 11.41
N GLY A 152 9.66 18.06 11.41
CA GLY A 152 9.90 19.52 11.43
C GLY A 152 9.38 20.21 10.14
N LYS A 153 9.51 19.59 8.98
CA LYS A 153 8.95 20.10 7.71
C LYS A 153 7.44 20.00 7.67
N SER A 154 6.88 18.88 8.16
CA SER A 154 5.43 18.72 8.26
C SER A 154 4.82 19.76 9.22
N GLN A 155 5.44 20.01 10.36
CA GLN A 155 5.01 21.07 11.28
C GLN A 155 4.91 22.43 10.58
N LYS A 156 5.95 22.82 9.81
CA LYS A 156 5.94 24.08 9.05
C LYS A 156 4.82 24.16 8.01
N VAL A 157 4.38 23.02 7.47
CA VAL A 157 3.22 22.97 6.57
C VAL A 157 1.94 23.23 7.36
N PHE A 158 1.75 22.54 8.48
CA PHE A 158 0.58 22.74 9.34
C PHE A 158 0.51 24.16 9.93
N ASP A 159 1.65 24.78 10.28
CA ASP A 159 1.72 26.18 10.74
C ASP A 159 1.15 27.16 9.72
N LYS A 160 1.32 26.85 8.42
CA LYS A 160 0.78 27.68 7.32
C LYS A 160 -0.68 27.40 7.01
N LEU A 161 -1.19 26.22 7.35
CA LEU A 161 -2.57 25.82 7.06
C LEU A 161 -3.56 26.38 8.07
N SER A 162 -3.32 26.16 9.35
CA SER A 162 -4.20 26.61 10.44
C SER A 162 -3.48 26.52 11.78
N PRO A 163 -3.64 27.53 12.66
CA PRO A 163 -3.12 27.43 14.04
C PRO A 163 -3.63 26.22 14.82
N GLU A 164 -4.87 25.83 14.61
CA GLU A 164 -5.50 24.68 15.26
C GLU A 164 -4.85 23.37 14.79
N LEU A 165 -4.68 23.18 13.47
CA LEU A 165 -4.00 22.01 12.91
C LEU A 165 -2.53 21.96 13.31
N SER A 166 -1.85 23.10 13.37
CA SER A 166 -0.47 23.22 13.84
C SER A 166 -0.32 22.74 15.27
N GLN A 167 -1.17 23.24 16.18
CA GLN A 167 -1.16 22.85 17.58
C GLN A 167 -1.49 21.35 17.77
N PHE A 168 -2.44 20.85 16.98
CA PHE A 168 -2.80 19.44 16.98
C PHE A 168 -1.61 18.56 16.52
N PHE A 169 -0.96 18.89 15.39
CA PHE A 169 0.19 18.16 14.90
C PHE A 169 1.36 18.21 15.89
N ALA A 170 1.65 19.36 16.48
CA ALA A 170 2.68 19.52 17.50
C ALA A 170 2.43 18.62 18.73
N SER A 171 1.16 18.44 19.15
CA SER A 171 0.80 17.56 20.28
C SER A 171 1.04 16.06 20.00
N MET A 172 1.10 15.66 18.71
CA MET A 172 1.42 14.29 18.31
C MET A 172 2.92 14.04 18.24
N GLY A 173 3.71 15.09 18.08
CA GLY A 173 5.13 15.04 17.77
C GLY A 173 6.04 15.48 18.92
N ASP A 174 5.80 15.04 20.18
CA ASP A 174 6.68 15.36 21.29
C ASP A 174 8.13 14.81 21.16
N GLY A 175 8.40 14.12 20.06
CA GLY A 175 9.75 13.69 19.68
C GLY A 175 10.31 12.55 20.52
N SER A 176 9.56 11.98 21.45
CA SER A 176 10.06 10.92 22.33
C SER A 176 10.26 9.58 21.63
N ASN A 177 9.83 9.44 20.37
CA ASN A 177 9.91 8.20 19.62
C ASN A 177 10.64 8.37 18.27
N THR A 178 11.91 8.72 18.34
CA THR A 178 12.78 8.96 17.18
C THR A 178 13.50 7.70 16.66
N SER A 179 13.03 6.51 17.00
CA SER A 179 13.66 5.24 16.61
C SER A 179 13.40 4.80 15.17
N GLY A 180 13.00 5.70 14.27
CA GLY A 180 12.86 5.37 12.83
C GLY A 180 11.71 4.44 12.48
N THR A 181 10.93 4.00 13.45
CA THR A 181 9.71 3.23 13.23
C THR A 181 8.54 4.19 13.07
N ALA A 182 7.76 3.97 12.01
CA ALA A 182 6.54 4.73 11.79
C ALA A 182 5.59 4.58 12.98
N ASN A 183 5.28 5.69 13.63
CA ASN A 183 4.24 5.75 14.66
C ASN A 183 2.91 6.09 13.99
N GLY A 184 1.88 5.33 14.33
CA GLY A 184 0.56 5.60 13.81
C GLY A 184 -0.26 6.45 14.79
N ALA A 185 -0.97 7.47 14.29
CA ALA A 185 -1.97 8.20 15.04
C ALA A 185 -3.37 7.98 14.45
N MET A 186 -4.34 7.66 15.29
CA MET A 186 -5.73 7.58 14.90
C MET A 186 -6.45 8.84 15.40
N LEU A 187 -6.99 9.63 14.46
CA LEU A 187 -7.83 10.76 14.76
C LEU A 187 -9.22 10.24 15.16
N ASP A 188 -9.59 10.43 16.40
CA ASP A 188 -10.99 10.32 16.80
C ASP A 188 -11.67 11.67 16.56
N LEU A 189 -12.29 11.80 15.40
CA LEU A 189 -13.07 12.99 15.03
C LEU A 189 -14.41 13.10 15.78
N ASP A 190 -14.78 12.08 16.55
CA ASP A 190 -16.08 12.02 17.24
C ASP A 190 -16.01 12.36 18.74
N SER A 191 -14.87 12.91 19.22
CA SER A 191 -14.78 13.35 20.61
C SER A 191 -15.57 14.66 20.83
N ARG A 192 -16.89 14.54 20.87
CA ARG A 192 -17.85 15.64 21.18
C ARG A 192 -17.73 16.17 22.61
N LYS A 193 -16.72 15.77 23.38
CA LYS A 193 -16.53 16.12 24.79
C LYS A 193 -15.21 16.83 25.10
N GLY A 194 -14.57 17.49 24.16
CA GLY A 194 -13.52 18.49 24.45
C GLY A 194 -12.20 17.97 25.02
N LYS A 195 -11.93 16.68 24.99
CA LYS A 195 -10.62 16.09 25.26
C LYS A 195 -10.25 15.22 24.06
N ALA A 196 -9.29 15.67 23.27
CA ALA A 196 -8.71 14.84 22.23
C ALA A 196 -8.03 13.62 22.88
N PRO A 197 -8.48 12.38 22.65
CA PRO A 197 -7.66 11.22 22.99
C PRO A 197 -6.42 11.23 22.09
N GLY A 198 -5.29 10.80 22.63
CA GLY A 198 -4.03 10.70 21.90
C GLY A 198 -4.22 9.87 20.63
N GLY A 199 -3.95 10.46 19.51
CA GLY A 199 -4.05 9.81 18.21
C GLY A 199 -2.69 9.30 17.74
N TYR A 200 -2.66 8.33 16.78
CA TYR A 200 -1.45 7.76 16.19
C TYR A 200 -1.44 7.98 14.68
N LEU A 201 -0.38 8.51 14.11
CA LEU A 201 -0.18 8.71 12.66
C LEU A 201 0.75 7.62 12.11
N TYR A 202 0.30 6.83 11.14
CA TYR A 202 1.14 5.88 10.44
C TYR A 202 1.71 6.51 9.17
N PHE A 203 3.02 6.66 9.13
CA PHE A 203 3.75 6.89 7.88
C PHE A 203 4.35 5.56 7.41
N ARG A 204 4.05 5.18 6.17
CA ARG A 204 4.77 4.12 5.46
C ARG A 204 5.87 4.72 4.62
#